data_0ce9256ef5a3dc7c9d64bfda45aeabb4
#
_entry.id   0ce9256ef5a3dc7c9d64bfda45aeabb4
#
_cell.length_a   1.000
_cell.length_b   1.000
_cell.length_c   1.000
_cell.angle_alpha   90.00
_cell.angle_beta   90.00
_cell.angle_gamma   90.00
#
_symmetry.space_group_name_H-M   'P 1'
#
loop_
_entity.id
_entity.type
_entity.pdbx_description
1 polymer ?
#
loop_
_entity_poly.entity_id
_entity_poly.type
_entity_poly.pdbx_seq_one_letter_code
_entity_poly.pdbx_strand_id
1 'polypeptide(L)'
;MREGAAGRMGRRGFLVAASACAAMAALRSPPLRAADAARYDHPWIPSDAFLADLLEWMRAFGVPGVGIAVVEEGELVWHRAFGVADVDSGTAVDADSVFECASLSKPVFAYVALQLVDAGVLQLDRTLAHYHRPDYLAKDDPRLDRITVRDVLRHSSGLPNWREHPDREPLRTLAEPGKGVNYSGEAFFWLQRVAETVTGESLDRLARRHLFEPAGMRDSTYTWNAHAARHSVTGQPAPGATPVVQTFRSQWSLLQPIAEAQGKPLPEWVWNDAVRALPRAQAAAPPGMFVWPGDLLANAAASLRGPVQDYARFIAHVMRPDAGPPRAITETTRQAMLAPQMPLRAGWLDKGLGWNLERIDGDARWFFHGGANAGRYKTFTVGDPQRRRGLVVMTNGGGGTGVYQRIVRAATGRDMLAFDL
;
A
#
# COMPACT_ATOMS: atom_id res chain seq x y z
N MET A 1 -51.13 -12.10 28.14
CA MET A 1 -50.19 -13.06 28.77
C MET A 1 -49.32 -13.68 27.69
N ARG A 2 -48.04 -13.60 27.89
CA ARG A 2 -46.83 -14.13 27.20
C ARG A 2 -46.14 -13.18 26.24
N GLU A 3 -45.14 -12.56 26.84
CA GLU A 3 -43.96 -11.97 26.26
C GLU A 3 -43.15 -13.02 25.49
N GLY A 4 -42.42 -12.58 24.49
CA GLY A 4 -41.49 -13.37 23.74
C GLY A 4 -40.39 -12.51 23.11
N ALA A 5 -39.41 -12.19 23.89
CA ALA A 5 -37.98 -12.09 23.68
C ALA A 5 -37.51 -11.63 22.30
N ALA A 6 -37.19 -10.35 22.17
CA ALA A 6 -36.26 -9.81 21.20
C ALA A 6 -34.83 -10.21 21.61
N GLY A 7 -34.21 -11.13 20.84
CA GLY A 7 -32.82 -11.52 21.00
C GLY A 7 -31.89 -10.38 20.62
N ARG A 8 -31.17 -9.84 21.58
CA ARG A 8 -30.01 -8.98 21.41
C ARG A 8 -28.90 -9.77 20.73
N MET A 9 -28.63 -9.50 19.49
CA MET A 9 -27.41 -9.96 18.81
C MET A 9 -26.26 -9.08 19.25
N GLY A 10 -25.39 -9.68 20.06
CA GLY A 10 -24.32 -9.01 20.79
C GLY A 10 -23.16 -8.58 19.95
N ARG A 11 -22.49 -7.58 20.46
CA ARG A 11 -21.22 -6.91 20.07
C ARG A 11 -19.98 -7.82 19.87
N ARG A 12 -20.09 -9.02 19.32
CA ARG A 12 -18.98 -9.98 19.19
C ARG A 12 -18.39 -10.13 17.78
N GLY A 13 -18.91 -9.44 16.77
CA GLY A 13 -18.46 -9.62 15.38
C GLY A 13 -17.27 -8.77 14.95
N PHE A 14 -16.91 -7.70 15.63
CA PHE A 14 -15.97 -6.69 15.12
C PHE A 14 -14.60 -6.61 15.84
N LEU A 15 -14.46 -7.28 16.97
CA LEU A 15 -13.15 -7.40 17.66
C LEU A 15 -12.18 -8.42 17.01
N VAL A 16 -12.63 -9.16 15.99
CA VAL A 16 -11.83 -10.23 15.36
C VAL A 16 -10.79 -9.69 14.37
N ALA A 17 -11.01 -8.53 13.74
CA ALA A 17 -10.05 -7.96 12.80
C ALA A 17 -8.83 -7.29 13.49
N ALA A 18 -9.04 -6.73 14.69
CA ALA A 18 -7.94 -6.16 15.48
C ALA A 18 -7.18 -7.24 16.29
N SER A 19 -7.89 -8.31 16.71
CA SER A 19 -7.31 -9.42 17.45
C SER A 19 -6.52 -10.40 16.57
N ALA A 20 -6.79 -10.47 15.25
CA ALA A 20 -5.99 -11.30 14.34
C ALA A 20 -4.54 -10.80 14.19
N CYS A 21 -4.28 -9.51 14.39
CA CYS A 21 -2.90 -9.01 14.48
C CYS A 21 -2.19 -9.46 15.77
N ALA A 22 -2.91 -9.63 16.87
CA ALA A 22 -2.32 -10.05 18.15
C ALA A 22 -2.11 -11.55 18.27
N ALA A 23 -2.93 -12.38 17.61
CA ALA A 23 -2.81 -13.85 17.67
C ALA A 23 -1.72 -14.41 16.73
N MET A 24 -1.31 -13.69 15.68
CA MET A 24 -0.16 -14.08 14.84
C MET A 24 1.21 -13.74 15.46
N ALA A 25 1.25 -13.01 16.56
CA ALA A 25 2.49 -12.76 17.30
C ALA A 25 3.05 -14.00 18.01
N ALA A 26 2.32 -15.12 18.06
CA ALA A 26 2.74 -16.32 18.76
C ALA A 26 3.53 -17.33 17.91
N LEU A 27 3.55 -17.19 16.58
CA LEU A 27 4.48 -17.92 15.72
C LEU A 27 5.74 -17.08 15.51
N ARG A 28 6.47 -16.80 16.58
CA ARG A 28 7.83 -16.26 16.48
C ARG A 28 8.63 -17.25 15.63
N SER A 29 8.95 -16.82 14.42
CA SER A 29 9.94 -17.55 13.63
C SER A 29 11.19 -17.71 14.49
N PRO A 30 11.76 -18.92 14.63
CA PRO A 30 13.02 -19.06 15.33
C PRO A 30 14.01 -18.07 14.72
N PRO A 31 14.83 -17.38 15.53
CA PRO A 31 15.83 -16.47 15.01
C PRO A 31 16.70 -17.25 14.02
N LEU A 32 16.82 -16.78 12.77
CA LEU A 32 17.85 -17.28 11.87
C LEU A 32 19.18 -17.06 12.59
N ARG A 33 19.95 -18.13 12.75
CA ARG A 33 21.27 -18.02 13.35
C ARG A 33 22.15 -17.15 12.45
N ALA A 34 23.07 -16.38 13.00
CA ALA A 34 24.02 -15.59 12.22
C ALA A 34 24.74 -16.41 11.14
N ALA A 35 24.92 -17.74 11.38
CA ALA A 35 25.43 -18.69 10.41
C ALA A 35 24.55 -18.90 9.18
N ASP A 36 23.22 -18.63 9.26
CA ASP A 36 22.33 -18.83 8.13
C ASP A 36 22.40 -17.63 7.15
N ALA A 37 22.66 -16.42 7.65
CA ALA A 37 22.89 -15.25 6.78
C ALA A 37 24.21 -15.35 6.00
N ALA A 38 25.25 -15.91 6.61
CA ALA A 38 26.53 -16.19 5.94
C ALA A 38 26.45 -17.31 4.89
N ARG A 39 25.30 -17.97 4.77
CA ARG A 39 25.03 -19.03 3.81
C ARG A 39 24.86 -18.52 2.38
N TYR A 40 24.58 -17.23 2.21
CA TYR A 40 24.33 -16.60 0.91
C TYR A 40 25.55 -15.75 0.51
N ASP A 41 26.08 -15.99 -0.68
CA ASP A 41 27.28 -15.31 -1.19
C ASP A 41 27.08 -13.79 -1.34
N HIS A 42 25.87 -13.40 -1.72
CA HIS A 42 25.45 -12.00 -1.80
C HIS A 42 24.10 -11.83 -1.09
N PRO A 43 24.03 -11.09 0.03
CA PRO A 43 22.84 -11.06 0.87
C PRO A 43 21.57 -10.56 0.15
N TRP A 44 21.69 -9.65 -0.81
CA TRP A 44 20.54 -9.04 -1.50
C TRP A 44 20.15 -9.76 -2.80
N ILE A 45 21.10 -10.38 -3.50
CA ILE A 45 20.82 -11.17 -4.71
C ILE A 45 20.70 -12.65 -4.33
N PRO A 46 19.56 -13.30 -4.63
CA PRO A 46 19.31 -14.68 -4.22
C PRO A 46 20.30 -15.70 -4.80
N SER A 47 20.80 -16.58 -3.94
CA SER A 47 21.57 -17.78 -4.32
C SER A 47 20.66 -19.00 -4.53
N ASP A 48 21.20 -20.09 -5.10
CA ASP A 48 20.45 -21.35 -5.24
C ASP A 48 19.99 -21.91 -3.90
N ALA A 49 20.80 -21.77 -2.83
CA ALA A 49 20.41 -22.15 -1.48
C ALA A 49 19.21 -21.34 -0.99
N PHE A 50 19.21 -20.01 -1.23
CA PHE A 50 18.06 -19.15 -0.92
C PHE A 50 16.79 -19.62 -1.65
N LEU A 51 16.92 -19.95 -2.95
CA LEU A 51 15.77 -20.37 -3.75
C LEU A 51 15.18 -21.69 -3.26
N ALA A 52 16.01 -22.62 -2.79
CA ALA A 52 15.53 -23.85 -2.18
C ALA A 52 14.74 -23.59 -0.88
N ASP A 53 15.27 -22.74 -0.01
CA ASP A 53 14.61 -22.34 1.24
C ASP A 53 13.31 -21.54 0.97
N LEU A 54 13.29 -20.70 -0.06
CA LEU A 54 12.10 -19.93 -0.44
C LEU A 54 10.90 -20.81 -0.77
N LEU A 55 11.10 -21.88 -1.54
CA LEU A 55 10.02 -22.81 -1.91
C LEU A 55 9.49 -23.56 -0.67
N GLU A 56 10.35 -23.84 0.30
CA GLU A 56 9.94 -24.41 1.59
C GLU A 56 9.11 -23.41 2.39
N TRP A 57 9.55 -22.16 2.51
CA TRP A 57 8.80 -21.13 3.22
C TRP A 57 7.43 -20.85 2.57
N MET A 58 7.37 -20.79 1.24
CA MET A 58 6.10 -20.64 0.53
C MET A 58 5.11 -21.75 0.90
N ARG A 59 5.56 -23.01 0.89
CA ARG A 59 4.74 -24.17 1.30
C ARG A 59 4.31 -24.09 2.76
N ALA A 60 5.24 -23.79 3.67
CA ALA A 60 4.99 -23.73 5.11
C ALA A 60 3.97 -22.64 5.49
N PHE A 61 3.93 -21.52 4.74
CA PHE A 61 3.01 -20.40 4.99
C PHE A 61 1.79 -20.39 4.07
N GLY A 62 1.61 -21.39 3.22
CA GLY A 62 0.49 -21.44 2.28
C GLY A 62 0.46 -20.26 1.31
N VAL A 63 1.62 -19.85 0.81
CA VAL A 63 1.77 -18.75 -0.16
C VAL A 63 1.97 -19.32 -1.55
N PRO A 64 0.97 -19.19 -2.45
CA PRO A 64 1.05 -19.80 -3.77
C PRO A 64 2.09 -19.15 -4.68
N GLY A 65 2.19 -17.82 -4.66
CA GLY A 65 3.05 -17.06 -5.57
C GLY A 65 3.79 -15.93 -4.88
N VAL A 66 5.03 -15.69 -5.30
CA VAL A 66 5.91 -14.64 -4.80
C VAL A 66 6.65 -13.98 -5.95
N GLY A 67 6.67 -12.65 -5.95
CA GLY A 67 7.57 -11.83 -6.77
C GLY A 67 8.62 -11.17 -5.88
N ILE A 68 9.89 -11.21 -6.31
CA ILE A 68 11.03 -10.61 -5.61
C ILE A 68 11.82 -9.77 -6.61
N ALA A 69 12.24 -8.57 -6.19
CA ALA A 69 13.15 -7.75 -6.98
C ALA A 69 14.21 -7.09 -6.08
N VAL A 70 15.43 -7.00 -6.60
CA VAL A 70 16.61 -6.45 -5.92
C VAL A 70 17.15 -5.26 -6.68
N VAL A 71 17.43 -4.19 -5.93
CA VAL A 71 18.10 -2.98 -6.39
C VAL A 71 19.48 -2.92 -5.76
N GLU A 72 20.50 -2.69 -6.57
CA GLU A 72 21.89 -2.44 -6.16
C GLU A 72 22.39 -1.17 -6.83
N GLU A 73 23.11 -0.33 -6.09
CA GLU A 73 23.65 0.93 -6.59
C GLU A 73 22.61 1.87 -7.25
N GLY A 74 21.33 1.69 -6.87
CA GLY A 74 20.21 2.43 -7.43
C GLY A 74 19.71 1.91 -8.78
N GLU A 75 20.08 0.69 -9.18
CA GLU A 75 19.60 0.03 -10.39
C GLU A 75 18.88 -1.28 -10.06
N LEU A 76 17.84 -1.60 -10.81
CA LEU A 76 17.22 -2.92 -10.77
C LEU A 76 18.18 -3.95 -11.37
N VAL A 77 18.75 -4.82 -10.53
CA VAL A 77 19.76 -5.81 -10.97
C VAL A 77 19.20 -7.22 -11.08
N TRP A 78 18.13 -7.53 -10.35
CA TRP A 78 17.56 -8.86 -10.35
C TRP A 78 16.06 -8.83 -10.00
N HIS A 79 15.27 -9.61 -10.71
CA HIS A 79 13.89 -9.90 -10.33
C HIS A 79 13.46 -11.27 -10.82
N ARG A 80 12.64 -11.97 -10.03
CA ARG A 80 12.02 -13.24 -10.39
C ARG A 80 10.70 -13.42 -9.66
N ALA A 81 9.88 -14.29 -10.23
CA ALA A 81 8.63 -14.73 -9.64
C ALA A 81 8.62 -16.26 -9.51
N PHE A 82 7.94 -16.77 -8.48
CA PHE A 82 7.94 -18.18 -8.10
C PHE A 82 6.52 -18.62 -7.75
N GLY A 83 6.18 -19.87 -8.10
CA GLY A 83 4.91 -20.48 -7.75
C GLY A 83 3.79 -20.16 -8.73
N VAL A 84 2.55 -20.06 -8.26
CA VAL A 84 1.35 -19.92 -9.09
C VAL A 84 0.63 -18.59 -8.88
N ALA A 85 0.21 -17.99 -9.97
CA ALA A 85 -0.59 -16.76 -10.02
C ALA A 85 -2.05 -17.03 -9.62
N ASP A 86 -2.54 -18.19 -9.99
CA ASP A 86 -3.91 -18.62 -9.73
C ASP A 86 -3.93 -20.13 -9.43
N VAL A 87 -4.41 -20.51 -8.25
CA VAL A 87 -4.38 -21.92 -7.79
C VAL A 87 -5.44 -22.78 -8.49
N ASP A 88 -6.54 -22.18 -8.96
CA ASP A 88 -7.61 -22.93 -9.59
C ASP A 88 -7.23 -23.34 -11.02
N SER A 89 -6.55 -22.44 -11.75
CA SER A 89 -6.07 -22.71 -13.11
C SER A 89 -4.67 -23.32 -13.17
N GLY A 90 -3.89 -23.24 -12.08
CA GLY A 90 -2.50 -23.64 -12.07
C GLY A 90 -1.56 -22.73 -12.87
N THR A 91 -2.01 -21.52 -13.25
CA THR A 91 -1.22 -20.55 -14.00
C THR A 91 0.00 -20.15 -13.19
N ALA A 92 1.20 -20.25 -13.75
CA ALA A 92 2.43 -19.87 -13.10
C ALA A 92 2.54 -18.35 -12.92
N VAL A 93 3.22 -17.91 -11.86
CA VAL A 93 3.70 -16.51 -11.74
C VAL A 93 4.87 -16.32 -12.69
N ASP A 94 4.87 -15.20 -13.40
CA ASP A 94 5.91 -14.81 -14.35
C ASP A 94 6.37 -13.34 -14.13
N ALA A 95 7.20 -12.84 -15.03
CA ALA A 95 7.70 -11.47 -14.94
C ALA A 95 6.60 -10.42 -15.18
N ASP A 96 5.55 -10.76 -15.91
CA ASP A 96 4.44 -9.84 -16.23
C ASP A 96 3.32 -9.89 -15.18
N SER A 97 3.44 -10.78 -14.21
CA SER A 97 2.42 -10.98 -13.17
C SER A 97 2.23 -9.73 -12.32
N VAL A 98 0.98 -9.26 -12.26
CA VAL A 98 0.56 -8.04 -11.58
C VAL A 98 0.03 -8.38 -10.19
N PHE A 99 0.75 -7.93 -9.17
CA PHE A 99 0.36 -8.07 -7.77
C PHE A 99 -0.41 -6.84 -7.27
N GLU A 100 -1.30 -7.01 -6.30
CA GLU A 100 -1.79 -5.89 -5.51
C GLU A 100 -0.68 -5.43 -4.56
N CYS A 101 -0.26 -4.17 -4.72
CA CYS A 101 0.77 -3.56 -3.89
C CYS A 101 0.27 -3.22 -2.49
N ALA A 102 -1.05 -3.21 -2.27
CA ALA A 102 -1.69 -2.85 -1.02
C ALA A 102 -1.18 -1.49 -0.51
N SER A 103 -0.80 -1.41 0.78
CA SER A 103 -0.32 -0.14 1.35
C SER A 103 1.01 0.37 0.80
N LEU A 104 1.72 -0.40 -0.02
CA LEU A 104 2.82 0.14 -0.83
C LEU A 104 2.34 1.20 -1.85
N SER A 105 1.03 1.35 -2.03
CA SER A 105 0.40 2.48 -2.75
C SER A 105 0.76 3.84 -2.16
N LYS A 106 0.86 3.92 -0.82
CA LYS A 106 1.06 5.18 -0.10
C LYS A 106 2.40 5.86 -0.39
N PRO A 107 3.55 5.17 -0.36
CA PRO A 107 4.83 5.79 -0.73
C PRO A 107 4.86 6.32 -2.16
N VAL A 108 4.23 5.60 -3.09
CA VAL A 108 4.13 6.01 -4.50
C VAL A 108 3.31 7.28 -4.64
N PHE A 109 2.15 7.34 -4.00
CA PHE A 109 1.34 8.57 -4.00
C PHE A 109 2.00 9.70 -3.23
N ALA A 110 2.68 9.42 -2.11
CA ALA A 110 3.45 10.42 -1.37
C ALA A 110 4.51 11.08 -2.26
N TYR A 111 5.20 10.30 -3.10
CA TYR A 111 6.17 10.82 -4.06
C TYR A 111 5.50 11.77 -5.08
N VAL A 112 4.35 11.38 -5.63
CA VAL A 112 3.57 12.24 -6.54
C VAL A 112 3.11 13.53 -5.86
N ALA A 113 2.63 13.43 -4.61
CA ALA A 113 2.23 14.62 -3.83
C ALA A 113 3.42 15.55 -3.55
N LEU A 114 4.61 15.00 -3.30
CA LEU A 114 5.84 15.78 -3.11
C LEU A 114 6.31 16.46 -4.40
N GLN A 115 6.09 15.85 -5.57
CA GLN A 115 6.31 16.54 -6.86
C GLN A 115 5.36 17.73 -7.04
N LEU A 116 4.10 17.60 -6.60
CA LEU A 116 3.17 18.74 -6.59
C LEU A 116 3.59 19.83 -5.59
N VAL A 117 4.29 19.45 -4.49
CA VAL A 117 4.89 20.42 -3.58
C VAL A 117 6.07 21.14 -4.23
N ASP A 118 6.98 20.42 -4.89
CA ASP A 118 8.11 21.02 -5.62
C ASP A 118 7.65 21.95 -6.76
N ALA A 119 6.51 21.62 -7.38
CA ALA A 119 5.88 22.44 -8.41
C ALA A 119 5.10 23.66 -7.84
N GLY A 120 5.03 23.82 -6.52
CA GLY A 120 4.28 24.90 -5.87
C GLY A 120 2.75 24.75 -5.91
N VAL A 121 2.23 23.62 -6.41
CA VAL A 121 0.79 23.31 -6.46
C VAL A 121 0.25 22.98 -5.08
N LEU A 122 1.04 22.25 -4.28
CA LEU A 122 0.77 21.96 -2.87
C LEU A 122 1.84 22.59 -1.97
N GLN A 123 1.53 22.76 -0.69
CA GLN A 123 2.48 23.17 0.34
C GLN A 123 2.36 22.20 1.52
N LEU A 124 3.49 21.68 2.00
CA LEU A 124 3.50 20.67 3.07
C LEU A 124 2.74 21.11 4.33
N ASP A 125 2.86 22.35 4.72
CA ASP A 125 2.29 22.87 5.95
C ASP A 125 0.96 23.62 5.75
N ARG A 126 0.40 23.56 4.52
CA ARG A 126 -0.94 24.06 4.24
C ARG A 126 -1.97 22.99 4.57
N THR A 127 -3.12 23.41 5.11
CA THR A 127 -4.20 22.47 5.47
C THR A 127 -4.91 21.92 4.24
N LEU A 128 -5.39 20.68 4.32
CA LEU A 128 -6.14 20.03 3.24
C LEU A 128 -7.44 20.80 2.94
N ALA A 129 -8.12 21.25 3.99
CA ALA A 129 -9.38 22.00 3.88
C ALA A 129 -9.23 23.31 3.11
N HIS A 130 -8.01 23.92 3.09
CA HIS A 130 -7.72 25.09 2.25
C HIS A 130 -7.86 24.79 0.75
N TYR A 131 -7.48 23.59 0.33
CA TYR A 131 -7.54 23.17 -1.08
C TYR A 131 -8.90 22.57 -1.43
N HIS A 132 -9.38 21.64 -0.60
CA HIS A 132 -10.63 20.94 -0.82
C HIS A 132 -11.16 20.33 0.49
N ARG A 133 -12.42 20.65 0.82
CA ARG A 133 -13.13 20.09 1.97
C ARG A 133 -14.28 19.21 1.47
N PRO A 134 -14.10 17.87 1.40
CA PRO A 134 -15.15 16.96 0.96
C PRO A 134 -16.40 16.98 1.84
N ASP A 135 -17.56 16.71 1.24
CA ASP A 135 -18.85 16.73 1.94
C ASP A 135 -18.99 15.60 2.99
N TYR A 136 -18.20 14.53 2.85
CA TYR A 136 -18.20 13.43 3.82
C TYR A 136 -17.43 13.75 5.12
N LEU A 137 -16.84 14.91 5.27
CA LEU A 137 -16.22 15.35 6.53
C LEU A 137 -17.27 15.82 7.53
N ALA A 138 -17.07 15.50 8.80
CA ALA A 138 -17.91 15.98 9.88
C ALA A 138 -17.88 17.52 9.95
N LYS A 139 -19.07 18.13 10.02
CA LYS A 139 -19.20 19.59 10.06
C LYS A 139 -18.87 20.18 11.42
N ASP A 140 -18.98 19.36 12.47
CA ASP A 140 -18.83 19.73 13.88
C ASP A 140 -17.47 19.27 14.47
N ASP A 141 -16.48 18.90 13.63
CA ASP A 141 -15.12 18.60 14.07
C ASP A 141 -14.11 19.61 13.49
N PRO A 142 -13.82 20.70 14.22
CA PRO A 142 -12.93 21.77 13.74
C PRO A 142 -11.45 21.32 13.61
N ARG A 143 -11.08 20.16 14.18
CA ARG A 143 -9.72 19.62 14.04
C ARG A 143 -9.41 19.22 12.60
N LEU A 144 -10.44 18.84 11.83
CA LEU A 144 -10.30 18.52 10.39
C LEU A 144 -9.68 19.69 9.60
N ASP A 145 -10.02 20.94 9.95
CA ASP A 145 -9.55 22.14 9.24
C ASP A 145 -8.08 22.47 9.56
N ARG A 146 -7.44 21.75 10.48
CA ARG A 146 -6.02 21.91 10.87
C ARG A 146 -5.09 20.85 10.27
N ILE A 147 -5.63 19.79 9.66
CA ILE A 147 -4.84 18.71 9.07
C ILE A 147 -4.08 19.22 7.86
N THR A 148 -2.76 19.13 7.89
CA THR A 148 -1.86 19.56 6.82
C THR A 148 -1.50 18.41 5.87
N VAL A 149 -0.95 18.74 4.69
CA VAL A 149 -0.36 17.75 3.77
C VAL A 149 0.73 16.94 4.48
N ARG A 150 1.57 17.59 5.28
CA ARG A 150 2.61 16.95 6.10
C ARG A 150 2.03 15.94 7.09
N ASP A 151 0.93 16.29 7.77
CA ASP A 151 0.28 15.40 8.73
C ASP A 151 -0.24 14.12 8.08
N VAL A 152 -0.73 14.20 6.85
CA VAL A 152 -1.11 13.01 6.08
C VAL A 152 0.10 12.16 5.77
N LEU A 153 1.13 12.75 5.16
CA LEU A 153 2.30 12.01 4.67
C LEU A 153 3.09 11.33 5.78
N ARG A 154 3.11 11.89 7.00
CA ARG A 154 3.76 11.29 8.18
C ARG A 154 2.81 10.53 9.11
N HIS A 155 1.55 10.33 8.70
CA HIS A 155 0.52 9.66 9.50
C HIS A 155 0.24 10.29 10.86
N SER A 156 0.16 11.61 10.94
CA SER A 156 -0.20 12.35 12.17
C SER A 156 -1.50 13.15 12.03
N SER A 157 -2.35 12.79 11.09
CA SER A 157 -3.62 13.49 10.84
C SER A 157 -4.65 13.31 11.96
N GLY A 158 -4.50 12.29 12.80
CA GLY A 158 -5.50 11.91 13.81
C GLY A 158 -6.75 11.23 13.24
N LEU A 159 -6.79 10.94 11.92
CA LEU A 159 -7.91 10.27 11.28
C LEU A 159 -7.84 8.74 11.44
N PRO A 160 -8.98 8.02 11.44
CA PRO A 160 -9.01 6.56 11.44
C PRO A 160 -8.31 5.99 10.20
N ASN A 161 -7.93 4.70 10.26
CA ASN A 161 -7.44 4.03 9.05
C ASN A 161 -8.56 3.97 7.99
N TRP A 162 -9.70 3.41 8.37
CA TRP A 162 -10.90 3.38 7.54
C TRP A 162 -12.12 3.56 8.41
N ARG A 163 -13.17 4.23 7.88
CA ARG A 163 -14.51 4.22 8.49
C ARG A 163 -15.14 2.86 8.27
N GLU A 164 -15.96 2.45 9.21
CA GLU A 164 -16.73 1.21 9.09
C GLU A 164 -17.87 1.36 8.09
N HIS A 165 -18.54 2.51 8.11
CA HIS A 165 -19.69 2.82 7.28
C HIS A 165 -19.53 4.19 6.60
N PRO A 166 -18.68 4.30 5.57
CA PRO A 166 -18.38 5.57 4.92
C PRO A 166 -19.59 6.20 4.16
N ASP A 167 -20.65 5.41 3.93
CA ASP A 167 -21.89 5.84 3.32
C ASP A 167 -22.76 6.72 4.24
N ARG A 168 -22.66 6.54 5.55
CA ARG A 168 -23.51 7.18 6.56
C ARG A 168 -22.76 7.81 7.72
N GLU A 169 -21.49 7.46 7.90
CA GLU A 169 -20.64 8.01 8.96
C GLU A 169 -19.71 9.09 8.39
N PRO A 170 -19.87 10.35 8.82
CA PRO A 170 -18.94 11.39 8.41
C PRO A 170 -17.54 11.12 8.98
N LEU A 171 -16.51 11.46 8.22
CA LEU A 171 -15.13 11.30 8.66
C LEU A 171 -14.82 12.28 9.79
N ARG A 172 -14.31 11.75 10.92
CA ARG A 172 -13.93 12.50 12.14
C ARG A 172 -12.52 12.16 12.56
N THR A 173 -11.89 13.07 13.27
CA THR A 173 -10.61 12.79 13.92
C THR A 173 -10.82 11.97 15.21
N LEU A 174 -9.92 11.03 15.43
CA LEU A 174 -9.83 10.23 16.67
C LEU A 174 -8.85 10.85 17.66
N ALA A 175 -7.89 11.65 17.17
CA ALA A 175 -6.85 12.30 17.96
C ALA A 175 -6.54 13.69 17.40
N GLU A 176 -5.75 14.47 18.16
CA GLU A 176 -5.29 15.78 17.75
C GLU A 176 -4.28 15.67 16.58
N PRO A 177 -4.49 16.39 15.45
CA PRO A 177 -3.54 16.45 14.36
C PRO A 177 -2.15 16.91 14.81
N GLY A 178 -1.12 16.26 14.29
CA GLY A 178 0.29 16.59 14.56
C GLY A 178 0.83 16.10 15.91
N LYS A 179 0.02 15.45 16.78
CA LYS A 179 0.45 15.07 18.14
C LYS A 179 0.92 13.63 18.31
N GLY A 180 0.69 12.77 17.33
CA GLY A 180 1.10 11.37 17.39
C GLY A 180 0.89 10.66 16.07
N VAL A 181 1.35 9.42 15.99
CA VAL A 181 1.19 8.59 14.80
C VAL A 181 -0.16 7.87 14.85
N ASN A 182 -0.99 8.13 13.85
CA ASN A 182 -2.23 7.41 13.56
C ASN A 182 -2.21 6.99 12.10
N TYR A 183 -1.95 5.71 11.83
CA TYR A 183 -1.97 5.19 10.47
C TYR A 183 -3.36 5.36 9.85
N SER A 184 -3.44 6.03 8.70
CA SER A 184 -4.71 6.41 8.11
C SER A 184 -4.73 6.27 6.59
N GLY A 185 -5.61 5.42 6.09
CA GLY A 185 -5.98 5.35 4.67
C GLY A 185 -6.93 6.49 4.28
N GLU A 186 -7.85 6.87 5.17
CA GLU A 186 -8.78 7.98 4.97
C GLU A 186 -8.03 9.31 4.74
N ALA A 187 -6.94 9.55 5.47
CA ALA A 187 -6.11 10.73 5.26
C ALA A 187 -5.49 10.76 3.87
N PHE A 188 -4.93 9.65 3.41
CA PHE A 188 -4.37 9.51 2.06
C PHE A 188 -5.45 9.65 0.98
N PHE A 189 -6.64 9.13 1.21
CA PHE A 189 -7.76 9.31 0.30
C PHE A 189 -8.21 10.78 0.24
N TRP A 190 -8.26 11.50 1.36
CA TRP A 190 -8.55 12.94 1.34
C TRP A 190 -7.46 13.73 0.61
N LEU A 191 -6.17 13.45 0.85
CA LEU A 191 -5.09 14.10 0.11
C LEU A 191 -5.14 13.79 -1.40
N GLN A 192 -5.54 12.58 -1.79
CA GLN A 192 -5.84 12.25 -3.18
C GLN A 192 -6.92 13.17 -3.74
N ARG A 193 -8.04 13.33 -3.01
CA ARG A 193 -9.14 14.22 -3.42
C ARG A 193 -8.66 15.68 -3.59
N VAL A 194 -7.76 16.13 -2.70
CA VAL A 194 -7.09 17.42 -2.84
C VAL A 194 -6.28 17.48 -4.14
N ALA A 195 -5.39 16.52 -4.37
CA ALA A 195 -4.55 16.48 -5.56
C ALA A 195 -5.39 16.48 -6.85
N GLU A 196 -6.44 15.63 -6.92
CA GLU A 196 -7.37 15.57 -8.06
C GLU A 196 -8.11 16.90 -8.27
N THR A 197 -8.49 17.60 -7.19
CA THR A 197 -9.20 18.89 -7.28
C THR A 197 -8.31 20.01 -7.80
N VAL A 198 -7.08 20.11 -7.29
CA VAL A 198 -6.17 21.21 -7.68
C VAL A 198 -5.55 21.03 -9.06
N THR A 199 -5.47 19.79 -9.55
CA THR A 199 -4.88 19.48 -10.86
C THR A 199 -5.91 19.22 -11.95
N GLY A 200 -7.15 18.87 -11.58
CA GLY A 200 -8.18 18.41 -12.51
C GLY A 200 -7.94 17.01 -13.09
N GLU A 201 -6.95 16.27 -12.57
CA GLU A 201 -6.55 14.96 -13.07
C GLU A 201 -6.89 13.86 -12.06
N SER A 202 -7.21 12.65 -12.56
CA SER A 202 -7.39 11.46 -11.72
C SER A 202 -6.07 10.99 -11.10
N LEU A 203 -6.16 10.25 -10.01
CA LEU A 203 -4.98 9.64 -9.36
C LEU A 203 -4.11 8.86 -10.34
N ASP A 204 -4.70 7.99 -11.17
CA ASP A 204 -3.92 7.14 -12.08
C ASP A 204 -3.20 7.98 -13.15
N ARG A 205 -3.84 9.02 -13.70
CA ARG A 205 -3.19 9.95 -14.64
C ARG A 205 -2.07 10.74 -14.00
N LEU A 206 -2.28 11.23 -12.77
CA LEU A 206 -1.22 11.90 -12.00
C LEU A 206 -0.02 10.99 -11.78
N ALA A 207 -0.27 9.77 -11.29
CA ALA A 207 0.80 8.81 -11.04
C ALA A 207 1.54 8.42 -12.32
N ARG A 208 0.82 8.19 -13.41
CA ARG A 208 1.39 7.87 -14.71
C ARG A 208 2.30 8.98 -15.22
N ARG A 209 1.80 10.21 -15.26
CA ARG A 209 2.55 11.36 -15.77
C ARG A 209 3.75 11.74 -14.92
N HIS A 210 3.57 11.69 -13.59
CA HIS A 210 4.58 12.19 -12.66
C HIS A 210 5.60 11.13 -12.27
N LEU A 211 5.24 9.83 -12.31
CA LEU A 211 6.14 8.79 -11.83
C LEU A 211 6.22 7.57 -12.75
N PHE A 212 5.09 6.95 -13.15
CA PHE A 212 5.17 5.65 -13.84
C PHE A 212 5.94 5.75 -15.17
N GLU A 213 5.61 6.69 -16.01
CA GLU A 213 6.32 6.90 -17.28
C GLU A 213 7.78 7.33 -17.05
N PRO A 214 8.09 8.34 -16.19
CA PRO A 214 9.45 8.76 -15.92
C PRO A 214 10.35 7.66 -15.32
N ALA A 215 9.81 6.84 -14.40
CA ALA A 215 10.56 5.79 -13.73
C ALA A 215 10.54 4.45 -14.48
N GLY A 216 9.84 4.36 -15.62
CA GLY A 216 9.73 3.12 -16.40
C GLY A 216 8.84 2.04 -15.77
N MET A 217 7.88 2.43 -14.92
CA MET A 217 6.88 1.55 -14.29
C MET A 217 5.69 1.35 -15.24
N ARG A 218 5.94 0.66 -16.36
CA ARG A 218 5.03 0.62 -17.52
C ARG A 218 3.71 -0.09 -17.25
N ASP A 219 3.74 -1.10 -16.37
CA ASP A 219 2.65 -2.02 -16.10
C ASP A 219 1.96 -1.74 -14.76
N SER A 220 2.36 -0.66 -14.10
CA SER A 220 1.75 -0.19 -12.86
C SER A 220 0.51 0.68 -13.11
N THR A 221 -0.50 0.54 -12.26
CA THR A 221 -1.74 1.33 -12.29
C THR A 221 -2.40 1.37 -10.92
N TYR A 222 -3.11 2.44 -10.61
CA TYR A 222 -3.99 2.52 -9.44
C TYR A 222 -5.41 1.99 -9.72
N THR A 223 -5.70 1.66 -10.95
CA THR A 223 -7.00 1.13 -11.37
C THR A 223 -6.87 -0.23 -12.04
N TRP A 224 -7.73 -0.50 -13.03
CA TRP A 224 -7.62 -1.63 -13.91
C TRP A 224 -7.48 -1.17 -15.36
N ASN A 225 -6.63 -1.86 -16.09
CA ASN A 225 -6.50 -1.76 -17.52
C ASN A 225 -6.45 -3.18 -18.14
N ALA A 226 -6.35 -3.27 -19.44
CA ALA A 226 -6.33 -4.57 -20.13
C ALA A 226 -5.12 -5.44 -19.72
N HIS A 227 -3.97 -4.85 -19.39
CA HIS A 227 -2.80 -5.59 -18.91
C HIS A 227 -3.06 -6.16 -17.51
N ALA A 228 -3.47 -5.33 -16.55
CA ALA A 228 -3.81 -5.78 -15.20
C ALA A 228 -4.91 -6.86 -15.21
N ALA A 229 -5.91 -6.75 -16.09
CA ALA A 229 -6.97 -7.74 -16.19
C ALA A 229 -6.44 -9.13 -16.60
N ARG A 230 -5.44 -9.18 -17.49
CA ARG A 230 -4.86 -10.45 -17.97
C ARG A 230 -3.82 -11.05 -17.03
N HIS A 231 -3.03 -10.22 -16.37
CA HIS A 231 -1.83 -10.64 -15.63
C HIS A 231 -1.97 -10.58 -14.11
N SER A 232 -3.12 -10.11 -13.56
CA SER A 232 -3.32 -10.04 -12.11
C SER A 232 -3.34 -11.41 -11.47
N VAL A 233 -2.49 -11.59 -10.48
CA VAL A 233 -2.50 -12.78 -9.63
C VAL A 233 -3.77 -12.83 -8.77
N THR A 234 -4.26 -14.04 -8.49
CA THR A 234 -5.40 -14.28 -7.60
C THR A 234 -4.91 -14.50 -6.18
N GLY A 235 -5.36 -13.64 -5.25
CA GLY A 235 -4.97 -13.72 -3.85
C GLY A 235 -5.68 -14.86 -3.12
N GLN A 236 -4.92 -15.60 -2.30
CA GLN A 236 -5.43 -16.67 -1.46
C GLN A 236 -5.47 -16.24 0.01
N PRO A 237 -6.59 -16.46 0.72
CA PRO A 237 -6.66 -16.18 2.15
C PRO A 237 -5.69 -17.10 2.91
N ALA A 238 -5.28 -16.69 4.11
CA ALA A 238 -4.57 -17.59 5.01
C ALA A 238 -5.49 -18.79 5.38
N PRO A 239 -4.91 -19.96 5.63
CA PRO A 239 -5.69 -21.13 6.06
C PRO A 239 -6.60 -20.80 7.25
N GLY A 240 -7.89 -21.12 7.14
CA GLY A 240 -8.89 -20.86 8.19
C GLY A 240 -9.41 -19.41 8.27
N ALA A 241 -8.97 -18.50 7.42
CA ALA A 241 -9.48 -17.15 7.39
C ALA A 241 -10.85 -17.07 6.69
N THR A 242 -11.73 -16.20 7.20
CA THR A 242 -13.02 -15.92 6.55
C THR A 242 -12.78 -15.22 5.20
N PRO A 243 -13.38 -15.70 4.11
CA PRO A 243 -13.25 -15.04 2.81
C PRO A 243 -13.82 -13.62 2.84
N VAL A 244 -13.07 -12.67 2.29
CA VAL A 244 -13.53 -11.30 2.06
C VAL A 244 -14.21 -11.25 0.69
N VAL A 245 -15.50 -10.86 0.67
CA VAL A 245 -16.29 -10.77 -0.56
C VAL A 245 -15.86 -9.58 -1.41
N GLN A 246 -15.63 -8.43 -0.77
CA GLN A 246 -15.26 -7.21 -1.46
C GLN A 246 -13.75 -7.14 -1.68
N THR A 247 -13.33 -7.21 -2.94
CA THR A 247 -11.95 -7.11 -3.39
C THR A 247 -11.87 -6.08 -4.52
N PHE A 248 -10.68 -5.57 -4.81
CA PHE A 248 -10.52 -4.70 -5.98
C PHE A 248 -10.90 -5.39 -7.30
N ARG A 249 -10.70 -6.70 -7.42
CA ARG A 249 -11.14 -7.45 -8.60
C ARG A 249 -12.66 -7.50 -8.73
N SER A 250 -13.40 -7.73 -7.64
CA SER A 250 -14.87 -7.71 -7.67
C SER A 250 -15.42 -6.32 -7.95
N GLN A 251 -14.80 -5.27 -7.41
CA GLN A 251 -15.11 -3.87 -7.73
C GLN A 251 -14.86 -3.57 -9.21
N TRP A 252 -13.74 -4.04 -9.76
CA TRP A 252 -13.43 -3.88 -11.17
C TRP A 252 -14.49 -4.52 -12.07
N SER A 253 -14.85 -5.78 -11.83
CA SER A 253 -15.86 -6.50 -12.62
C SER A 253 -17.20 -5.79 -12.59
N LEU A 254 -17.54 -5.14 -11.46
CA LEU A 254 -18.73 -4.30 -11.34
C LEU A 254 -18.62 -3.01 -12.16
N LEU A 255 -17.45 -2.37 -12.19
CA LEU A 255 -17.27 -1.02 -12.72
C LEU A 255 -17.01 -0.97 -14.22
N GLN A 256 -16.39 -2.00 -14.79
CA GLN A 256 -16.02 -1.99 -16.20
C GLN A 256 -17.20 -1.74 -17.13
N PRO A 257 -18.34 -2.46 -17.05
CA PRO A 257 -19.49 -2.22 -17.92
C PRO A 257 -20.11 -0.84 -17.68
N ILE A 258 -20.01 -0.29 -16.46
CA ILE A 258 -20.51 1.06 -16.16
C ILE A 258 -19.62 2.11 -16.82
N ALA A 259 -18.28 1.94 -16.78
CA ALA A 259 -17.33 2.84 -17.42
C ALA A 259 -17.48 2.84 -18.94
N GLU A 260 -17.67 1.67 -19.55
CA GLU A 260 -17.98 1.50 -20.97
C GLU A 260 -19.25 2.25 -21.35
N ALA A 261 -20.33 2.11 -20.57
CA ALA A 261 -21.59 2.80 -20.80
C ALA A 261 -21.50 4.33 -20.61
N GLN A 262 -20.55 4.80 -19.78
CA GLN A 262 -20.28 6.24 -19.62
C GLN A 262 -19.33 6.80 -20.68
N GLY A 263 -18.70 5.95 -21.50
CA GLY A 263 -17.71 6.36 -22.50
C GLY A 263 -16.44 6.96 -21.89
N LYS A 264 -16.13 6.65 -20.62
CA LYS A 264 -14.96 7.18 -19.91
C LYS A 264 -14.24 6.04 -19.19
N PRO A 265 -12.96 5.76 -19.53
CA PRO A 265 -12.20 4.66 -18.91
C PRO A 265 -11.90 4.93 -17.43
N LEU A 266 -11.88 3.90 -16.61
CA LEU A 266 -11.67 3.97 -15.16
C LEU A 266 -10.39 4.73 -14.74
N PRO A 267 -9.26 4.63 -15.45
CA PRO A 267 -8.07 5.44 -15.14
C PRO A 267 -8.28 6.95 -15.16
N GLU A 268 -9.34 7.42 -15.79
CA GLU A 268 -9.66 8.86 -15.91
C GLU A 268 -10.74 9.32 -14.94
N TRP A 269 -11.32 8.39 -14.15
CA TRP A 269 -12.39 8.73 -13.23
C TRP A 269 -11.92 9.60 -12.08
N VAL A 270 -12.70 10.63 -11.81
CA VAL A 270 -12.62 11.49 -10.61
C VAL A 270 -13.94 11.38 -9.84
N TRP A 271 -14.02 12.03 -8.69
CA TRP A 271 -15.18 11.92 -7.78
C TRP A 271 -16.54 12.06 -8.47
N ASN A 272 -16.70 13.03 -9.35
CA ASN A 272 -17.98 13.26 -10.02
C ASN A 272 -18.38 12.09 -10.94
N ASP A 273 -17.41 11.36 -11.48
CA ASP A 273 -17.69 10.16 -12.30
C ASP A 273 -18.21 9.02 -11.40
N ALA A 274 -17.59 8.83 -10.24
CA ALA A 274 -18.02 7.88 -9.24
C ALA A 274 -19.43 8.18 -8.71
N VAL A 275 -19.71 9.44 -8.40
CA VAL A 275 -21.05 9.87 -7.95
C VAL A 275 -22.10 9.58 -9.02
N ARG A 276 -21.82 9.84 -10.29
CA ARG A 276 -22.74 9.50 -11.40
C ARG A 276 -22.93 8.00 -11.60
N ALA A 277 -21.88 7.23 -11.33
CA ALA A 277 -21.90 5.75 -11.45
C ALA A 277 -22.65 5.06 -10.30
N LEU A 278 -22.70 5.71 -9.13
CA LEU A 278 -23.14 5.09 -7.87
C LEU A 278 -24.50 4.38 -7.96
N PRO A 279 -25.58 4.97 -8.51
CA PRO A 279 -26.87 4.30 -8.55
C PRO A 279 -26.83 2.99 -9.36
N ARG A 280 -26.08 2.97 -10.47
CA ARG A 280 -25.90 1.76 -11.28
C ARG A 280 -25.02 0.72 -10.57
N ALA A 281 -23.96 1.16 -9.92
CA ALA A 281 -23.07 0.29 -9.16
C ALA A 281 -23.81 -0.37 -7.99
N GLN A 282 -24.61 0.38 -7.24
CA GLN A 282 -25.43 -0.15 -6.16
C GLN A 282 -26.48 -1.17 -6.65
N ALA A 283 -27.13 -0.90 -7.79
CA ALA A 283 -28.12 -1.81 -8.37
C ALA A 283 -27.49 -3.12 -8.90
N ALA A 284 -26.22 -3.10 -9.33
CA ALA A 284 -25.52 -4.24 -9.88
C ALA A 284 -24.62 -4.97 -8.87
N ALA A 285 -24.44 -4.39 -7.66
CA ALA A 285 -23.57 -4.97 -6.62
C ALA A 285 -24.12 -6.32 -6.14
N PRO A 286 -23.26 -7.35 -6.01
CA PRO A 286 -23.67 -8.63 -5.44
C PRO A 286 -24.13 -8.48 -3.98
N PRO A 287 -24.97 -9.40 -3.46
CA PRO A 287 -25.35 -9.41 -2.06
C PRO A 287 -24.13 -9.36 -1.12
N GLY A 288 -24.17 -8.48 -0.14
CA GLY A 288 -23.08 -8.29 0.84
C GLY A 288 -21.95 -7.38 0.36
N MET A 289 -21.96 -6.89 -0.88
CA MET A 289 -21.07 -5.86 -1.35
C MET A 289 -21.66 -4.49 -1.06
N PHE A 290 -20.94 -3.74 -0.25
CA PHE A 290 -21.26 -2.35 0.04
C PHE A 290 -20.59 -1.43 -1.01
N VAL A 291 -21.28 -0.38 -1.45
CA VAL A 291 -20.77 0.53 -2.49
C VAL A 291 -21.09 1.98 -2.15
N TRP A 292 -20.04 2.78 -1.96
CA TRP A 292 -20.10 4.24 -1.88
C TRP A 292 -19.16 4.86 -2.92
N PRO A 293 -19.23 6.17 -3.21
CA PRO A 293 -18.43 6.76 -4.30
C PRO A 293 -16.92 6.52 -4.20
N GLY A 294 -16.36 6.46 -2.97
CA GLY A 294 -14.94 6.19 -2.78
C GLY A 294 -14.48 4.79 -3.18
N ASP A 295 -15.39 3.79 -3.13
CA ASP A 295 -15.10 2.42 -3.58
C ASP A 295 -15.04 2.29 -5.11
N LEU A 296 -15.61 3.27 -5.82
CA LEU A 296 -15.65 3.28 -7.28
C LEU A 296 -14.43 3.96 -7.91
N LEU A 297 -13.51 4.46 -7.08
CA LEU A 297 -12.31 5.16 -7.52
C LEU A 297 -11.04 4.37 -7.24
N ALA A 298 -9.98 4.75 -7.94
CA ALA A 298 -8.63 4.49 -7.51
C ALA A 298 -8.40 5.01 -6.09
N ASN A 299 -7.58 4.31 -5.31
CA ASN A 299 -7.34 4.67 -3.92
C ASN A 299 -5.83 4.77 -3.65
N ALA A 300 -5.35 5.97 -3.36
CA ALA A 300 -3.94 6.27 -3.08
C ALA A 300 -3.34 5.46 -1.92
N ALA A 301 -4.20 4.96 -1.02
CA ALA A 301 -3.75 4.21 0.14
C ALA A 301 -3.58 2.70 -0.10
N ALA A 302 -4.21 2.12 -1.18
CA ALA A 302 -4.33 0.66 -1.24
C ALA A 302 -4.44 0.04 -2.65
N SER A 303 -4.81 0.79 -3.71
CA SER A 303 -5.23 0.16 -4.97
C SER A 303 -4.13 0.02 -6.02
N LEU A 304 -2.91 0.51 -5.77
CA LEU A 304 -1.78 0.31 -6.68
C LEU A 304 -1.56 -1.18 -6.95
N ARG A 305 -1.34 -1.50 -8.19
CA ARG A 305 -0.95 -2.82 -8.68
C ARG A 305 0.10 -2.73 -9.75
N GLY A 306 0.91 -3.75 -9.87
CA GLY A 306 1.97 -3.83 -10.86
C GLY A 306 2.87 -5.03 -10.62
N PRO A 307 3.78 -5.31 -11.54
CA PRO A 307 4.81 -6.31 -11.36
C PRO A 307 5.88 -5.82 -10.37
N VAL A 308 6.55 -6.77 -9.70
CA VAL A 308 7.52 -6.46 -8.63
C VAL A 308 8.68 -5.58 -9.12
N GLN A 309 9.12 -5.74 -10.36
CA GLN A 309 10.20 -4.94 -10.95
C GLN A 309 9.81 -3.47 -11.15
N ASP A 310 8.54 -3.16 -11.39
CA ASP A 310 8.10 -1.77 -11.49
C ASP A 310 8.24 -1.07 -10.15
N TYR A 311 7.84 -1.73 -9.06
CA TYR A 311 8.03 -1.17 -7.73
C TYR A 311 9.51 -1.04 -7.36
N ALA A 312 10.36 -1.97 -7.79
CA ALA A 312 11.81 -1.86 -7.63
C ALA A 312 12.40 -0.66 -8.38
N ARG A 313 11.90 -0.36 -9.59
CA ARG A 313 12.26 0.89 -10.30
C ARG A 313 11.85 2.14 -9.52
N PHE A 314 10.70 2.10 -8.86
CA PHE A 314 10.29 3.21 -7.99
C PHE A 314 11.28 3.43 -6.83
N ILE A 315 11.64 2.38 -6.07
CA ILE A 315 12.59 2.56 -4.97
C ILE A 315 14.00 2.92 -5.46
N ALA A 316 14.42 2.41 -6.61
CA ALA A 316 15.65 2.84 -7.28
C ALA A 316 15.60 4.35 -7.60
N HIS A 317 14.48 4.81 -8.14
CA HIS A 317 14.24 6.22 -8.45
C HIS A 317 14.28 7.12 -7.19
N VAL A 318 13.71 6.67 -6.08
CA VAL A 318 13.78 7.36 -4.77
C VAL A 318 15.23 7.51 -4.28
N MET A 319 16.09 6.52 -4.56
CA MET A 319 17.49 6.50 -4.11
C MET A 319 18.49 7.19 -5.05
N ARG A 320 18.06 7.60 -6.25
CA ARG A 320 18.93 8.24 -7.28
C ARG A 320 18.43 9.63 -7.64
N PRO A 321 18.74 10.64 -6.84
CA PRO A 321 18.26 12.01 -7.08
C PRO A 321 18.77 12.62 -8.38
N ASP A 322 20.02 12.26 -8.78
CA ASP A 322 20.72 12.88 -9.93
C ASP A 322 20.36 12.23 -11.28
N ALA A 323 19.71 11.06 -11.27
CA ALA A 323 19.34 10.31 -12.47
C ALA A 323 17.84 10.47 -12.80
N GLY A 324 17.13 11.30 -12.06
CA GLY A 324 15.71 11.52 -12.27
C GLY A 324 15.44 12.28 -13.57
N PRO A 325 14.34 11.94 -14.26
CA PRO A 325 13.85 12.75 -15.36
C PRO A 325 13.45 14.15 -14.85
N PRO A 326 13.15 15.13 -15.76
CA PRO A 326 12.81 16.51 -15.37
C PRO A 326 11.68 16.64 -14.35
N ARG A 327 10.99 15.52 -14.00
CA ARG A 327 9.85 15.47 -13.09
C ARG A 327 10.14 14.74 -11.77
N ALA A 328 11.41 14.44 -11.46
CA ALA A 328 11.78 13.92 -10.15
C ALA A 328 11.59 14.98 -9.06
N ILE A 329 11.40 14.55 -7.80
CA ILE A 329 11.45 15.46 -6.66
C ILE A 329 12.84 16.05 -6.50
N THR A 330 12.92 17.29 -5.98
CA THR A 330 14.20 17.94 -5.68
C THR A 330 14.96 17.15 -4.59
N GLU A 331 16.29 17.32 -4.55
CA GLU A 331 17.11 16.68 -3.50
C GLU A 331 16.66 17.10 -2.09
N THR A 332 16.32 18.37 -1.90
CA THR A 332 15.79 18.87 -0.62
C THR A 332 14.51 18.12 -0.21
N THR A 333 13.59 17.92 -1.16
CA THR A 333 12.35 17.21 -0.91
C THR A 333 12.59 15.71 -0.68
N ARG A 334 13.54 15.12 -1.41
CA ARG A 334 13.94 13.72 -1.19
C ARG A 334 14.55 13.51 0.21
N GLN A 335 15.43 14.42 0.64
CA GLN A 335 15.97 14.38 2.00
C GLN A 335 14.86 14.52 3.05
N ALA A 336 13.92 15.45 2.85
CA ALA A 336 12.79 15.60 3.75
C ALA A 336 11.89 14.34 3.77
N MET A 337 11.72 13.67 2.62
CA MET A 337 10.95 12.43 2.50
C MET A 337 11.54 11.30 3.35
N LEU A 338 12.86 11.18 3.37
CA LEU A 338 13.61 10.12 4.06
C LEU A 338 14.15 10.54 5.43
N ALA A 339 13.84 11.74 5.91
CA ALA A 339 14.22 12.22 7.25
C ALA A 339 13.12 11.91 8.27
N PRO A 340 13.48 11.70 9.56
CA PRO A 340 12.52 11.56 10.64
C PRO A 340 11.60 12.78 10.75
N GLN A 341 10.30 12.55 10.64
CA GLN A 341 9.26 13.57 10.75
C GLN A 341 8.44 13.41 12.05
N MET A 342 8.26 12.19 12.51
CA MET A 342 7.50 11.87 13.71
C MET A 342 8.00 10.54 14.29
N PRO A 343 8.30 10.45 15.60
CA PRO A 343 8.71 9.20 16.21
C PRO A 343 7.54 8.20 16.25
N LEU A 344 7.83 6.97 15.86
CA LEU A 344 6.91 5.82 15.99
C LEU A 344 7.33 4.97 17.21
N ARG A 345 8.63 4.71 17.33
CA ARG A 345 9.25 4.11 18.52
C ARG A 345 10.55 4.88 18.80
N ALA A 346 10.53 5.68 19.85
CA ALA A 346 11.58 6.65 20.14
C ALA A 346 12.99 6.06 20.01
N GLY A 347 13.82 6.72 19.21
CA GLY A 347 15.21 6.34 18.97
C GLY A 347 15.44 5.21 17.95
N TRP A 348 14.39 4.49 17.52
CA TRP A 348 14.52 3.31 16.66
C TRP A 348 13.69 3.37 15.38
N LEU A 349 12.45 3.79 15.50
CA LEU A 349 11.51 3.84 14.37
C LEU A 349 10.88 5.22 14.29
N ASP A 350 10.87 5.78 13.10
CA ASP A 350 10.29 7.08 12.79
C ASP A 350 9.34 6.97 11.58
N LYS A 351 8.49 7.97 11.41
CA LYS A 351 7.81 8.26 10.14
C LYS A 351 8.62 9.27 9.36
N GLY A 352 8.88 8.98 8.09
CA GLY A 352 9.20 9.96 7.06
C GLY A 352 7.94 10.46 6.36
N LEU A 353 8.07 11.05 5.17
CA LEU A 353 6.92 11.44 4.35
C LEU A 353 6.55 10.28 3.41
N GLY A 354 5.56 9.50 3.78
CA GLY A 354 5.11 8.30 3.07
C GLY A 354 5.87 7.02 3.42
N TRP A 355 6.95 7.08 4.19
CA TRP A 355 7.76 5.93 4.58
C TRP A 355 7.81 5.74 6.10
N ASN A 356 8.10 4.52 6.51
CA ASN A 356 8.65 4.25 7.84
C ASN A 356 10.17 4.24 7.71
N LEU A 357 10.85 4.63 8.79
CA LEU A 357 12.30 4.70 8.87
C LEU A 357 12.77 3.87 10.07
N GLU A 358 13.70 2.96 9.84
CA GLU A 358 14.34 2.18 10.89
C GLU A 358 15.80 2.60 11.05
N ARG A 359 16.21 2.92 12.26
CA ARG A 359 17.60 3.23 12.60
C ARG A 359 18.40 1.93 12.60
N ILE A 360 19.43 1.88 11.77
CA ILE A 360 20.24 0.67 11.59
C ILE A 360 21.54 0.73 12.36
N ASP A 361 22.29 1.83 12.21
CA ASP A 361 23.55 2.05 12.87
C ASP A 361 23.89 3.55 12.88
N GLY A 362 24.34 4.08 14.00
CA GLY A 362 24.57 5.53 14.14
C GLY A 362 23.33 6.33 13.72
N ASP A 363 23.49 7.19 12.73
CA ASP A 363 22.40 7.97 12.13
C ASP A 363 21.85 7.36 10.82
N ALA A 364 22.40 6.22 10.39
CA ALA A 364 21.92 5.53 9.20
C ALA A 364 20.50 4.99 9.42
N ARG A 365 19.63 5.22 8.44
CA ARG A 365 18.26 4.72 8.42
C ARG A 365 17.93 4.03 7.12
N TRP A 366 17.24 2.91 7.25
CA TRP A 366 16.57 2.29 6.13
C TRP A 366 15.11 2.75 6.08
N PHE A 367 14.61 3.00 4.88
CA PHE A 367 13.19 3.24 4.69
C PHE A 367 12.48 1.94 4.34
N PHE A 368 11.27 1.79 4.80
CA PHE A 368 10.47 0.60 4.53
C PHE A 368 8.97 0.89 4.53
N HIS A 369 8.20 -0.01 3.92
CA HIS A 369 6.76 -0.04 4.04
C HIS A 369 6.25 -1.47 3.85
N GLY A 370 5.20 -1.85 4.60
CA GLY A 370 4.48 -3.09 4.43
C GLY A 370 3.09 -2.87 3.84
N GLY A 371 2.52 -3.90 3.23
CA GLY A 371 1.18 -3.84 2.68
C GLY A 371 0.37 -5.11 2.94
N ALA A 372 -0.94 -4.94 3.13
CA ALA A 372 -1.88 -6.04 3.26
C ALA A 372 -3.25 -5.65 2.69
N ASN A 373 -3.78 -6.43 1.76
CA ASN A 373 -5.12 -6.28 1.20
C ASN A 373 -5.94 -7.54 1.40
N ALA A 374 -7.18 -7.37 1.86
CA ALA A 374 -8.21 -8.41 1.95
C ALA A 374 -7.76 -9.72 2.65
N GLY A 375 -6.68 -9.70 3.46
CA GLY A 375 -6.10 -10.91 4.04
C GLY A 375 -5.51 -11.90 3.02
N ARG A 376 -5.31 -11.48 1.77
CA ARG A 376 -4.89 -12.32 0.64
C ARG A 376 -3.56 -11.92 0.02
N TYR A 377 -3.20 -10.65 0.13
CA TYR A 377 -1.96 -10.09 -0.42
C TYR A 377 -1.12 -9.53 0.70
N LYS A 378 0.15 -9.87 0.70
CA LYS A 378 1.13 -9.34 1.63
C LYS A 378 2.35 -8.87 0.85
N THR A 379 2.75 -7.65 1.09
CA THR A 379 3.85 -7.01 0.38
C THR A 379 4.78 -6.32 1.36
N PHE A 380 6.05 -6.21 1.01
CA PHE A 380 7.03 -5.49 1.80
C PHE A 380 8.13 -4.94 0.90
N THR A 381 8.63 -3.77 1.26
CA THR A 381 9.82 -3.19 0.65
C THR A 381 10.70 -2.54 1.69
N VAL A 382 11.99 -2.60 1.46
CA VAL A 382 13.02 -1.93 2.26
C VAL A 382 14.10 -1.37 1.35
N GLY A 383 14.66 -0.21 1.71
CA GLY A 383 15.78 0.40 1.01
C GLY A 383 16.81 1.00 1.95
N ASP A 384 18.08 0.83 1.59
CA ASP A 384 19.24 1.49 2.19
C ASP A 384 19.66 2.65 1.27
N PRO A 385 19.30 3.89 1.62
CA PRO A 385 19.58 5.03 0.75
C PRO A 385 21.06 5.38 0.66
N GLN A 386 21.88 4.98 1.64
CA GLN A 386 23.32 5.25 1.65
C GLN A 386 24.07 4.34 0.66
N ARG A 387 23.70 3.05 0.63
CA ARG A 387 24.28 2.08 -0.31
C ARG A 387 23.48 1.96 -1.59
N ARG A 388 22.34 2.65 -1.68
CA ARG A 388 21.40 2.59 -2.80
C ARG A 388 20.97 1.16 -3.11
N ARG A 389 20.68 0.40 -2.05
CA ARG A 389 20.19 -0.98 -2.11
C ARG A 389 18.72 -1.03 -1.77
N GLY A 390 18.02 -1.97 -2.39
CA GLY A 390 16.61 -2.16 -2.12
C GLY A 390 16.11 -3.55 -2.42
N LEU A 391 15.06 -3.91 -1.70
CA LEU A 391 14.38 -5.20 -1.86
C LEU A 391 12.88 -4.97 -1.88
N VAL A 392 12.21 -5.62 -2.82
CA VAL A 392 10.75 -5.64 -2.93
C VAL A 392 10.29 -7.08 -2.91
N VAL A 393 9.28 -7.39 -2.09
CA VAL A 393 8.63 -8.70 -2.04
C VAL A 393 7.13 -8.50 -2.13
N MET A 394 6.48 -9.20 -3.06
CA MET A 394 5.04 -9.23 -3.24
C MET A 394 4.54 -10.66 -3.24
N THR A 395 3.45 -10.93 -2.52
CA THR A 395 2.86 -12.27 -2.43
C THR A 395 1.37 -12.23 -2.68
N ASN A 396 0.82 -13.31 -3.22
CA ASN A 396 -0.62 -13.53 -3.38
C ASN A 396 -1.19 -14.50 -2.34
N GLY A 397 -0.61 -14.55 -1.15
CA GLY A 397 -1.06 -15.40 -0.06
C GLY A 397 -1.20 -14.66 1.28
N GLY A 398 -2.22 -14.99 2.05
CA GLY A 398 -2.46 -14.42 3.38
C GLY A 398 -1.34 -14.69 4.38
N GLY A 399 -0.58 -15.77 4.20
CA GLY A 399 0.61 -16.10 4.99
C GLY A 399 1.89 -15.38 4.55
N GLY A 400 1.82 -14.49 3.57
CA GLY A 400 2.97 -13.83 2.96
C GLY A 400 3.87 -13.05 3.92
N THR A 401 3.35 -12.62 5.08
CA THR A 401 4.17 -11.99 6.14
C THR A 401 5.33 -12.90 6.57
N GLY A 402 5.04 -14.17 6.84
CA GLY A 402 6.09 -15.13 7.23
C GLY A 402 7.12 -15.38 6.12
N VAL A 403 6.73 -15.25 4.86
CA VAL A 403 7.63 -15.40 3.71
C VAL A 403 8.49 -14.16 3.55
N TYR A 404 7.91 -12.95 3.45
CA TYR A 404 8.72 -11.76 3.21
C TYR A 404 9.69 -11.43 4.36
N GLN A 405 9.32 -11.71 5.62
CA GLN A 405 10.23 -11.53 6.75
C GLN A 405 11.49 -12.39 6.61
N ARG A 406 11.35 -13.65 6.17
CA ARG A 406 12.49 -14.54 5.91
C ARG A 406 13.34 -14.07 4.74
N ILE A 407 12.68 -13.64 3.66
CA ILE A 407 13.39 -13.09 2.49
C ILE A 407 14.21 -11.87 2.89
N VAL A 408 13.60 -10.92 3.61
CA VAL A 408 14.28 -9.69 4.06
C VAL A 408 15.45 -10.04 4.98
N ARG A 409 15.26 -10.93 5.95
CA ARG A 409 16.32 -11.37 6.85
C ARG A 409 17.46 -12.05 6.08
N ALA A 410 17.15 -12.95 5.17
CA ALA A 410 18.16 -13.63 4.35
C ALA A 410 18.94 -12.64 3.47
N ALA A 411 18.26 -11.69 2.84
CA ALA A 411 18.85 -10.69 1.98
C ALA A 411 19.70 -9.66 2.75
N THR A 412 19.23 -9.18 3.89
CA THR A 412 19.86 -8.08 4.64
C THR A 412 20.77 -8.54 5.78
N GLY A 413 20.70 -9.82 6.15
CA GLY A 413 21.38 -10.36 7.33
C GLY A 413 20.83 -9.84 8.67
N ARG A 414 19.66 -9.18 8.70
CA ARG A 414 19.14 -8.51 9.88
C ARG A 414 17.68 -8.85 10.16
N ASP A 415 17.34 -8.92 11.44
CA ASP A 415 15.98 -8.84 11.93
C ASP A 415 15.59 -7.37 12.01
N MET A 416 14.62 -6.96 11.21
CA MET A 416 14.10 -5.60 11.28
C MET A 416 13.14 -5.45 12.45
N LEU A 417 13.30 -4.37 13.23
CA LEU A 417 12.34 -3.97 14.28
C LEU A 417 10.95 -3.66 13.68
N ALA A 418 10.92 -3.33 12.41
CA ALA A 418 9.70 -3.19 11.61
C ALA A 418 8.74 -4.38 11.72
N PHE A 419 9.25 -5.57 12.00
CA PHE A 419 8.44 -6.79 12.07
C PHE A 419 7.79 -7.00 13.45
N ASP A 420 8.12 -6.17 14.43
CA ASP A 420 7.53 -6.14 15.77
C ASP A 420 6.40 -5.08 15.90
N LEU A 421 6.07 -4.36 14.80
CA LEU A 421 4.96 -3.40 14.70
C LEU A 421 3.68 -4.14 14.29
#